data_a73819d945d8ccbf6e2e7ec26e4e0b9b
#
_entry.id   a73819d945d8ccbf6e2e7ec26e4e0b9b
#
_cell.length_a   1.000
_cell.length_b   1.000
_cell.length_c   1.000
_cell.angle_alpha   90.00
_cell.angle_beta   90.00
_cell.angle_gamma   90.00
#
_symmetry.space_group_name_H-M   'P 1'
#
loop_
_entity.id
_entity.type
_entity.pdbx_description
1 polymer ?
#
loop_
_entity_poly.entity_id
_entity_poly.type
_entity_poly.pdbx_seq_one_letter_code
_entity_poly.pdbx_strand_id
1 'polypeptide(L)'
;VSTPDPNRLGGLAWARRTRGTLTGAERRRLIGAIAATQVVNAVGRLKLALGRLPDGAADIDVRDFVAPDSRLAREAESACAEQSDLLAAHSYRTWLWGMALAALDRQPLDRELFYCAALVHDWGAMSTVAGEDFTIRGAERALACARAAGLDPVRADLIADGICCHTTPGATVERDGAIAYYTQYGAMVDGAGLRAWDVAPHNIEEVLRRHPRGPGFKRGLSDIIIAEARAVPEGRFGLARRCGMTLAVHMAPFDS
;
A
#
# COMPACT_ATOMS: atom_id res chain seq x y z
N VAL A 1 -1.31 -7.05 -20.95
CA VAL A 1 -1.69 -6.19 -19.80
C VAL A 1 -1.79 -4.77 -20.34
N SER A 2 -2.99 -4.17 -20.25
CA SER A 2 -3.21 -2.78 -20.69
C SER A 2 -2.40 -1.86 -19.76
N THR A 3 -1.59 -0.98 -20.34
CA THR A 3 -0.89 0.06 -19.57
C THR A 3 -1.96 1.02 -19.00
N PRO A 4 -1.94 1.31 -17.68
CA PRO A 4 -2.90 2.24 -17.11
C PRO A 4 -2.81 3.63 -17.74
N ASP A 5 -3.94 4.37 -17.79
CA ASP A 5 -3.94 5.77 -18.24
C ASP A 5 -2.92 6.57 -17.41
N PRO A 6 -1.89 7.16 -18.03
CA PRO A 6 -0.86 7.91 -17.31
C PRO A 6 -1.40 9.14 -16.60
N ASN A 7 -2.55 9.66 -17.01
CA ASN A 7 -3.17 10.84 -16.43
C ASN A 7 -4.23 10.53 -15.36
N ARG A 8 -4.43 9.24 -15.04
CA ARG A 8 -5.43 8.86 -14.04
C ARG A 8 -5.10 9.43 -12.67
N LEU A 9 -6.14 9.74 -11.91
CA LEU A 9 -6.02 10.20 -10.52
C LEU A 9 -5.17 9.23 -9.69
N GLY A 10 -4.14 9.75 -9.06
CA GLY A 10 -3.23 9.01 -8.21
C GLY A 10 -2.04 8.37 -8.92
N GLY A 11 -2.00 8.32 -10.26
CA GLY A 11 -0.84 7.83 -11.00
C GLY A 11 0.36 8.78 -10.93
N LEU A 12 1.54 8.29 -11.36
CA LEU A 12 2.80 9.03 -11.29
C LEU A 12 2.72 10.41 -12.00
N ALA A 13 2.18 10.46 -13.22
CA ALA A 13 2.08 11.70 -13.97
C ALA A 13 1.12 12.70 -13.30
N TRP A 14 0.00 12.20 -12.74
CA TRP A 14 -0.91 13.03 -11.94
C TRP A 14 -0.20 13.57 -10.68
N ALA A 15 0.48 12.72 -9.94
CA ALA A 15 1.18 13.10 -8.72
C ALA A 15 2.23 14.19 -8.99
N ARG A 16 3.06 14.01 -10.03
CA ARG A 16 4.07 15.00 -10.43
C ARG A 16 3.47 16.34 -10.84
N ARG A 17 2.37 16.32 -11.64
CA ARG A 17 1.71 17.53 -12.12
C ARG A 17 1.03 18.31 -11.00
N THR A 18 0.35 17.62 -10.09
CA THR A 18 -0.49 18.24 -9.04
C THR A 18 0.21 18.36 -7.69
N ARG A 19 1.38 17.72 -7.55
CA ARG A 19 2.10 17.51 -6.29
C ARG A 19 1.21 16.87 -5.20
N GLY A 20 0.20 16.12 -5.62
CA GLY A 20 -0.77 15.44 -4.77
C GLY A 20 -2.02 16.24 -4.42
N THR A 21 -2.14 17.49 -4.86
CA THR A 21 -3.31 18.34 -4.60
C THR A 21 -4.51 17.90 -5.42
N LEU A 22 -5.66 17.74 -4.76
CA LEU A 22 -6.92 17.31 -5.36
C LEU A 22 -7.74 18.50 -5.84
N THR A 23 -8.31 18.37 -7.02
CA THR A 23 -9.41 19.24 -7.47
C THR A 23 -10.70 18.95 -6.69
N GLY A 24 -11.68 19.87 -6.73
CA GLY A 24 -12.99 19.66 -6.10
C GLY A 24 -13.75 18.43 -6.64
N ALA A 25 -13.60 18.13 -7.94
CA ALA A 25 -14.21 16.94 -8.57
C ALA A 25 -13.56 15.65 -8.09
N GLU A 26 -12.22 15.60 -8.07
CA GLU A 26 -11.46 14.46 -7.57
C GLU A 26 -11.75 14.18 -6.09
N ARG A 27 -11.85 15.24 -5.28
CA ARG A 27 -12.23 15.13 -3.86
C ARG A 27 -13.60 14.48 -3.69
N ARG A 28 -14.63 14.93 -4.43
CA ARG A 28 -15.96 14.32 -4.36
C ARG A 28 -15.95 12.84 -4.75
N ARG A 29 -15.21 12.51 -5.81
CA ARG A 29 -15.02 11.12 -6.25
C ARG A 29 -14.39 10.26 -5.14
N LEU A 30 -13.32 10.76 -4.51
CA LEU A 30 -12.62 10.02 -3.44
C LEU A 30 -13.46 9.90 -2.18
N ILE A 31 -14.28 10.89 -1.81
CA ILE A 31 -15.24 10.78 -0.70
C ILE A 31 -16.21 9.63 -0.97
N GLY A 32 -16.75 9.51 -2.19
CA GLY A 32 -17.61 8.39 -2.56
C GLY A 32 -16.88 7.03 -2.46
N ALA A 33 -15.63 6.96 -2.92
CA ALA A 33 -14.81 5.75 -2.82
C ALA A 33 -14.50 5.39 -1.36
N ILE A 34 -14.16 6.36 -0.51
CA ILE A 34 -13.95 6.15 0.93
C ILE A 34 -15.23 5.65 1.58
N ALA A 35 -16.38 6.26 1.30
CA ALA A 35 -17.66 5.83 1.86
C ALA A 35 -17.99 4.38 1.48
N ALA A 36 -17.82 4.01 0.20
CA ALA A 36 -17.99 2.63 -0.26
C ALA A 36 -17.03 1.67 0.45
N THR A 37 -15.76 2.05 0.61
CA THR A 37 -14.76 1.27 1.34
C THR A 37 -15.16 1.06 2.80
N GLN A 38 -15.75 2.06 3.48
CA GLN A 38 -16.22 1.91 4.86
C GLN A 38 -17.37 0.91 4.99
N VAL A 39 -18.28 0.87 4.02
CA VAL A 39 -19.36 -0.15 4.00
C VAL A 39 -18.76 -1.55 3.86
N VAL A 40 -17.85 -1.74 2.91
CA VAL A 40 -17.13 -3.02 2.72
C VAL A 40 -16.38 -3.42 3.98
N ASN A 41 -15.69 -2.47 4.61
CA ASN A 41 -14.94 -2.69 5.84
C ASN A 41 -15.86 -3.11 7.01
N ALA A 42 -17.03 -2.49 7.16
CA ALA A 42 -17.99 -2.85 8.20
C ALA A 42 -18.49 -4.30 8.02
N VAL A 43 -18.86 -4.69 6.79
CA VAL A 43 -19.26 -6.06 6.46
C VAL A 43 -18.11 -7.04 6.69
N GLY A 44 -16.88 -6.68 6.27
CA GLY A 44 -15.70 -7.51 6.44
C GLY A 44 -15.35 -7.72 7.92
N ARG A 45 -15.44 -6.70 8.75
CA ARG A 45 -15.26 -6.83 10.21
C ARG A 45 -16.28 -7.76 10.85
N LEU A 46 -17.53 -7.74 10.38
CA LEU A 46 -18.54 -8.69 10.83
C LEU A 46 -18.16 -10.12 10.42
N LYS A 47 -17.69 -10.34 9.19
CA LYS A 47 -17.18 -11.64 8.76
C LYS A 47 -16.02 -12.12 9.63
N LEU A 48 -15.05 -11.25 9.92
CA LEU A 48 -13.91 -11.54 10.79
C LEU A 48 -14.38 -11.94 12.20
N ALA A 49 -15.30 -11.17 12.79
CA ALA A 49 -15.87 -11.47 14.10
C ALA A 49 -16.65 -12.80 14.16
N LEU A 50 -17.20 -13.24 13.03
CA LEU A 50 -17.91 -14.51 12.89
C LEU A 50 -16.99 -15.67 12.47
N GLY A 51 -15.67 -15.43 12.35
CA GLY A 51 -14.69 -16.42 11.88
C GLY A 51 -14.93 -16.91 10.45
N ARG A 52 -15.61 -16.11 9.61
CA ARG A 52 -15.92 -16.48 8.23
C ARG A 52 -14.78 -16.07 7.31
N LEU A 53 -14.17 -17.06 6.67
CA LEU A 53 -13.16 -16.89 5.62
C LEU A 53 -13.78 -17.08 4.24
N PRO A 54 -13.25 -16.41 3.20
CA PRO A 54 -13.59 -16.72 1.82
C PRO A 54 -13.03 -18.09 1.42
N ASP A 55 -13.67 -18.69 0.43
CA ASP A 55 -13.24 -19.98 -0.13
C ASP A 55 -11.80 -19.90 -0.65
N GLY A 56 -10.99 -20.89 -0.31
CA GLY A 56 -9.57 -20.95 -0.70
C GLY A 56 -8.61 -20.10 0.15
N ALA A 57 -9.10 -19.25 1.05
CA ALA A 57 -8.20 -18.45 1.90
C ALA A 57 -7.36 -19.31 2.86
N ALA A 58 -7.90 -20.44 3.31
CA ALA A 58 -7.20 -21.38 4.19
C ALA A 58 -6.12 -22.20 3.46
N ASP A 59 -6.20 -22.30 2.13
CA ASP A 59 -5.24 -23.05 1.31
C ASP A 59 -3.99 -22.23 0.96
N ILE A 60 -4.01 -20.92 1.22
CA ILE A 60 -2.88 -20.02 1.00
C ILE A 60 -1.95 -20.10 2.20
N ASP A 61 -0.66 -20.28 1.94
CA ASP A 61 0.39 -20.24 2.98
C ASP A 61 1.42 -19.16 2.64
N VAL A 62 1.52 -18.13 3.48
CA VAL A 62 2.50 -17.04 3.30
C VAL A 62 3.95 -17.53 3.42
N ARG A 63 4.19 -18.73 3.94
CA ARG A 63 5.54 -19.36 3.99
C ARG A 63 6.05 -19.72 2.60
N ASP A 64 5.17 -19.92 1.64
CA ASP A 64 5.51 -20.23 0.25
C ASP A 64 5.92 -18.97 -0.55
N PHE A 65 5.72 -17.78 0.01
CA PHE A 65 6.13 -16.54 -0.64
C PHE A 65 7.59 -16.24 -0.32
N VAL A 66 8.44 -16.61 -1.29
CA VAL A 66 9.87 -16.33 -1.23
C VAL A 66 10.17 -15.02 -1.96
N ALA A 67 11.02 -14.19 -1.36
CA ALA A 67 11.51 -12.95 -1.98
C ALA A 67 12.18 -13.26 -3.33
N PRO A 68 12.01 -12.44 -4.37
CA PRO A 68 12.69 -12.65 -5.64
C PRO A 68 14.21 -12.55 -5.47
N ASP A 69 14.95 -13.53 -6.03
CA ASP A 69 16.41 -13.43 -6.10
C ASP A 69 16.82 -12.69 -7.37
N SER A 70 16.79 -11.37 -7.30
CA SER A 70 17.13 -10.51 -8.43
C SER A 70 17.91 -9.27 -7.97
N ARG A 71 18.54 -8.58 -8.92
CA ARG A 71 19.21 -7.31 -8.63
C ARG A 71 18.21 -6.24 -8.16
N LEU A 72 17.01 -6.20 -8.77
CA LEU A 72 15.96 -5.25 -8.35
C LEU A 72 15.53 -5.51 -6.91
N ALA A 73 15.35 -6.77 -6.51
CA ALA A 73 14.98 -7.12 -5.14
C ALA A 73 16.04 -6.64 -4.14
N ARG A 74 17.32 -6.86 -4.42
CA ARG A 74 18.42 -6.40 -3.56
C ARG A 74 18.50 -4.88 -3.45
N GLU A 75 18.28 -4.15 -4.54
CA GLU A 75 18.21 -2.68 -4.53
C GLU A 75 16.99 -2.18 -3.71
N ALA A 76 15.84 -2.86 -3.82
CA ALA A 76 14.65 -2.55 -3.04
C ALA A 76 14.85 -2.83 -1.55
N GLU A 77 15.51 -3.93 -1.19
CA GLU A 77 15.87 -4.27 0.20
C GLU A 77 16.83 -3.24 0.79
N SER A 78 17.83 -2.80 0.01
CA SER A 78 18.73 -1.73 0.42
C SER A 78 17.97 -0.42 0.68
N ALA A 79 17.04 -0.04 -0.20
CA ALA A 79 16.18 1.13 0.01
C ALA A 79 15.25 0.96 1.21
N CYS A 80 14.71 -0.24 1.42
CA CYS A 80 13.87 -0.54 2.58
C CYS A 80 14.65 -0.40 3.89
N ALA A 81 15.92 -0.80 3.92
CA ALA A 81 16.79 -0.68 5.09
C ALA A 81 17.15 0.78 5.46
N GLU A 82 16.94 1.74 4.58
CA GLU A 82 17.07 3.18 4.88
C GLU A 82 15.90 3.70 5.73
N GLN A 83 14.77 2.98 5.77
CA GLN A 83 13.57 3.40 6.46
C GLN A 83 13.67 3.13 7.98
N SER A 84 12.79 3.78 8.74
CA SER A 84 12.64 3.43 10.17
C SER A 84 12.17 1.98 10.31
N ASP A 85 12.48 1.34 11.44
CA ASP A 85 12.05 -0.03 11.74
C ASP A 85 10.53 -0.22 11.57
N LEU A 86 9.74 0.82 11.93
CA LEU A 86 8.29 0.83 11.75
C LEU A 86 7.90 0.69 10.27
N LEU A 87 8.46 1.55 9.40
CA LEU A 87 8.14 1.56 7.97
C LEU A 87 8.73 0.34 7.26
N ALA A 88 9.95 -0.07 7.60
CA ALA A 88 10.57 -1.25 7.01
C ALA A 88 9.74 -2.52 7.32
N ALA A 89 9.35 -2.73 8.58
CA ALA A 89 8.50 -3.85 8.95
C ALA A 89 7.11 -3.77 8.30
N HIS A 90 6.51 -2.56 8.18
CA HIS A 90 5.28 -2.32 7.44
C HIS A 90 5.41 -2.71 5.97
N SER A 91 6.51 -2.35 5.34
CA SER A 91 6.80 -2.64 3.93
C SER A 91 6.87 -4.14 3.65
N TYR A 92 7.56 -4.91 4.49
CA TYR A 92 7.61 -6.37 4.36
C TYR A 92 6.24 -7.01 4.60
N ARG A 93 5.47 -6.53 5.58
CA ARG A 93 4.10 -7.01 5.80
C ARG A 93 3.19 -6.64 4.62
N THR A 94 3.32 -5.45 4.05
CA THR A 94 2.60 -5.02 2.83
C THR A 94 2.83 -5.99 1.68
N TRP A 95 4.07 -6.43 1.46
CA TRP A 95 4.38 -7.43 0.46
C TRP A 95 3.67 -8.77 0.73
N LEU A 96 3.80 -9.32 1.95
CA LEU A 96 3.19 -10.61 2.29
C LEU A 96 1.66 -10.56 2.21
N TRP A 97 1.04 -9.50 2.71
CA TRP A 97 -0.42 -9.30 2.60
C TRP A 97 -0.86 -9.18 1.15
N GLY A 98 -0.17 -8.38 0.36
CA GLY A 98 -0.52 -8.20 -1.05
C GLY A 98 -0.38 -9.49 -1.85
N MET A 99 0.66 -10.30 -1.59
CA MET A 99 0.83 -11.63 -2.19
C MET A 99 -0.31 -12.59 -1.81
N ALA A 100 -0.71 -12.61 -0.53
CA ALA A 100 -1.81 -13.45 -0.07
C ALA A 100 -3.15 -13.04 -0.73
N LEU A 101 -3.41 -11.73 -0.83
CA LEU A 101 -4.61 -11.24 -1.51
C LEU A 101 -4.59 -11.53 -3.00
N ALA A 102 -3.45 -11.40 -3.68
CA ALA A 102 -3.33 -11.72 -5.11
C ALA A 102 -3.56 -13.21 -5.39
N ALA A 103 -3.06 -14.08 -4.52
CA ALA A 103 -3.31 -15.52 -4.59
C ALA A 103 -4.80 -15.84 -4.39
N LEU A 104 -5.44 -15.24 -3.39
CA LEU A 104 -6.88 -15.41 -3.13
C LEU A 104 -7.73 -14.94 -4.32
N ASP A 105 -7.41 -13.77 -4.86
CA ASP A 105 -8.11 -13.16 -5.99
C ASP A 105 -7.78 -13.88 -7.33
N ARG A 106 -6.84 -14.84 -7.32
CA ARG A 106 -6.31 -15.54 -8.52
C ARG A 106 -5.84 -14.57 -9.61
N GLN A 107 -5.24 -13.46 -9.18
CA GLN A 107 -4.75 -12.44 -10.10
C GLN A 107 -3.26 -12.64 -10.39
N PRO A 108 -2.86 -12.62 -11.68
CA PRO A 108 -1.45 -12.63 -12.04
C PRO A 108 -0.77 -11.36 -11.53
N LEU A 109 0.33 -11.52 -10.82
CA LEU A 109 1.12 -10.43 -10.26
C LEU A 109 2.59 -10.64 -10.61
N ASP A 110 3.23 -9.63 -11.22
CA ASP A 110 4.69 -9.62 -11.38
C ASP A 110 5.34 -9.47 -10.00
N ARG A 111 5.84 -10.59 -9.48
CA ARG A 111 6.33 -10.69 -8.10
C ARG A 111 7.54 -9.79 -7.85
N GLU A 112 8.40 -9.63 -8.85
CA GLU A 112 9.61 -8.81 -8.74
C GLU A 112 9.26 -7.32 -8.66
N LEU A 113 8.40 -6.83 -9.58
CA LEU A 113 7.96 -5.43 -9.57
C LEU A 113 7.14 -5.11 -8.32
N PHE A 114 6.26 -6.04 -7.92
CA PHE A 114 5.45 -5.87 -6.72
C PHE A 114 6.31 -5.86 -5.44
N TYR A 115 7.35 -6.70 -5.37
CA TYR A 115 8.28 -6.69 -4.24
C TYR A 115 8.93 -5.33 -4.07
N CYS A 116 9.49 -4.78 -5.16
CA CYS A 116 10.07 -3.45 -5.13
C CYS A 116 9.03 -2.37 -4.73
N ALA A 117 7.84 -2.40 -5.32
CA ALA A 117 6.78 -1.46 -4.98
C ALA A 117 6.41 -1.53 -3.49
N ALA A 118 6.19 -2.73 -2.96
CA ALA A 118 5.82 -2.94 -1.56
C ALA A 118 6.92 -2.51 -0.59
N LEU A 119 8.21 -2.75 -0.91
CA LEU A 119 9.30 -2.38 -0.01
C LEU A 119 9.61 -0.88 0.01
N VAL A 120 9.24 -0.14 -1.03
CA VAL A 120 9.65 1.27 -1.21
C VAL A 120 8.45 2.24 -1.16
N HIS A 121 7.20 1.74 -1.08
CA HIS A 121 6.00 2.58 -1.22
C HIS A 121 5.94 3.76 -0.25
N ASP A 122 6.36 3.56 0.98
CA ASP A 122 6.33 4.57 2.05
C ASP A 122 7.69 5.22 2.32
N TRP A 123 8.72 4.94 1.49
CA TRP A 123 10.05 5.52 1.66
C TRP A 123 10.01 7.05 1.75
N GLY A 124 9.19 7.70 0.94
CA GLY A 124 9.02 9.15 0.96
C GLY A 124 8.41 9.72 2.24
N ALA A 125 7.73 8.89 3.04
CA ALA A 125 7.12 9.30 4.30
C ALA A 125 8.11 9.43 5.47
N MET A 126 9.38 9.05 5.28
CA MET A 126 10.44 9.25 6.28
C MET A 126 10.70 10.73 6.58
N SER A 127 10.47 11.60 5.63
CA SER A 127 10.66 13.06 5.79
C SER A 127 9.58 13.81 5.04
N THR A 128 8.76 14.55 5.76
CA THR A 128 7.67 15.35 5.18
C THR A 128 8.18 16.58 4.44
N VAL A 129 7.71 16.80 3.22
CA VAL A 129 8.01 18.00 2.42
C VAL A 129 6.73 18.79 2.16
N ALA A 130 6.68 20.03 2.62
CA ALA A 130 5.50 20.89 2.46
C ALA A 130 5.16 21.09 0.96
N GLY A 131 3.90 20.88 0.63
CA GLY A 131 3.39 21.03 -0.74
C GLY A 131 3.76 19.90 -1.68
N GLU A 132 4.24 18.74 -1.17
CA GLU A 132 4.58 17.58 -1.98
C GLU A 132 4.06 16.26 -1.37
N ASP A 133 3.34 15.51 -2.17
CA ASP A 133 2.87 14.16 -1.79
C ASP A 133 4.08 13.21 -1.68
N PHE A 134 4.22 12.55 -0.54
CA PHE A 134 5.36 11.68 -0.24
C PHE A 134 5.54 10.53 -1.24
N THR A 135 4.44 10.10 -1.90
CA THR A 135 4.50 9.02 -2.88
C THR A 135 5.38 9.35 -4.09
N ILE A 136 5.58 10.64 -4.39
CA ILE A 136 6.50 11.09 -5.44
C ILE A 136 7.93 10.68 -5.10
N ARG A 137 8.37 10.93 -3.86
CA ARG A 137 9.73 10.56 -3.41
C ARG A 137 9.91 9.05 -3.33
N GLY A 138 8.89 8.32 -2.86
CA GLY A 138 8.89 6.86 -2.90
C GLY A 138 9.04 6.32 -4.33
N ALA A 139 8.26 6.87 -5.27
CA ALA A 139 8.35 6.51 -6.69
C ALA A 139 9.75 6.83 -7.28
N GLU A 140 10.32 7.98 -6.95
CA GLU A 140 11.67 8.36 -7.42
C GLU A 140 12.76 7.44 -6.86
N ARG A 141 12.64 7.03 -5.58
CA ARG A 141 13.55 6.07 -4.97
C ARG A 141 13.42 4.69 -5.66
N ALA A 142 12.21 4.23 -5.95
CA ALA A 142 12.00 2.98 -6.69
C ALA A 142 12.53 3.04 -8.13
N LEU A 143 12.39 4.18 -8.83
CA LEU A 143 13.01 4.39 -10.14
C LEU A 143 14.54 4.37 -10.04
N ALA A 144 15.12 4.83 -8.94
CA ALA A 144 16.57 4.71 -8.71
C ALA A 144 16.99 3.25 -8.53
N CYS A 145 16.24 2.44 -7.75
CA CYS A 145 16.45 1.00 -7.64
C CYS A 145 16.35 0.30 -9.00
N ALA A 146 15.32 0.62 -9.78
CA ALA A 146 15.09 0.05 -11.10
C ALA A 146 16.26 0.37 -12.07
N ARG A 147 16.74 1.62 -12.09
CA ARG A 147 17.91 2.00 -12.89
C ARG A 147 19.17 1.27 -12.47
N ALA A 148 19.44 1.18 -11.17
CA ALA A 148 20.59 0.46 -10.63
C ALA A 148 20.54 -1.03 -11.00
N ALA A 149 19.33 -1.62 -11.03
CA ALA A 149 19.12 -2.99 -11.45
C ALA A 149 19.20 -3.20 -12.97
N GLY A 150 19.18 -2.13 -13.77
CA GLY A 150 19.13 -2.22 -15.24
C GLY A 150 17.74 -2.66 -15.76
N LEU A 151 16.67 -2.36 -14.99
CA LEU A 151 15.32 -2.69 -15.38
C LEU A 151 14.89 -1.85 -16.58
N ASP A 152 14.08 -2.46 -17.46
CA ASP A 152 13.45 -1.73 -18.56
C ASP A 152 12.61 -0.55 -18.07
N PRO A 153 12.67 0.64 -18.71
CA PRO A 153 11.98 1.84 -18.25
C PRO A 153 10.45 1.68 -18.14
N VAL A 154 9.83 0.93 -19.05
CA VAL A 154 8.37 0.70 -19.00
C VAL A 154 7.99 -0.11 -17.77
N ARG A 155 8.79 -1.13 -17.43
CA ARG A 155 8.59 -1.90 -16.20
C ARG A 155 8.88 -1.06 -14.95
N ALA A 156 9.89 -0.18 -14.99
CA ALA A 156 10.20 0.74 -13.90
C ALA A 156 9.04 1.72 -13.63
N ASP A 157 8.43 2.24 -14.68
CA ASP A 157 7.27 3.14 -14.57
C ASP A 157 6.06 2.45 -13.94
N LEU A 158 5.86 1.14 -14.15
CA LEU A 158 4.78 0.38 -13.48
C LEU A 158 4.96 0.35 -11.96
N ILE A 159 6.21 0.24 -11.47
CA ILE A 159 6.52 0.29 -10.03
C ILE A 159 6.21 1.69 -9.49
N ALA A 160 6.77 2.71 -10.10
CA ALA A 160 6.64 4.10 -9.67
C ALA A 160 5.17 4.57 -9.67
N ASP A 161 4.44 4.18 -10.70
CA ASP A 161 3.03 4.48 -10.84
C ASP A 161 2.18 3.74 -9.79
N GLY A 162 2.49 2.48 -9.52
CA GLY A 162 1.88 1.70 -8.44
C GLY A 162 2.09 2.34 -7.07
N ILE A 163 3.31 2.80 -6.80
CA ILE A 163 3.64 3.53 -5.56
C ILE A 163 2.83 4.83 -5.47
N CYS A 164 2.77 5.64 -6.53
CA CYS A 164 1.95 6.85 -6.50
C CYS A 164 0.46 6.56 -6.29
N CYS A 165 -0.05 5.47 -6.85
CA CYS A 165 -1.47 5.13 -6.81
C CYS A 165 -1.92 4.54 -5.47
N HIS A 166 -1.03 3.91 -4.68
CA HIS A 166 -1.39 3.11 -3.50
C HIS A 166 -2.18 3.88 -2.42
N THR A 167 -2.07 5.19 -2.36
CA THR A 167 -2.85 6.04 -1.42
C THR A 167 -4.19 6.54 -1.99
N THR A 168 -4.59 6.05 -3.18
CA THR A 168 -5.82 6.50 -3.85
C THR A 168 -6.98 5.55 -3.53
N PRO A 169 -7.96 5.96 -2.70
CA PRO A 169 -9.09 5.10 -2.34
C PRO A 169 -9.87 4.61 -3.56
N GLY A 170 -10.26 3.33 -3.52
CA GLY A 170 -11.05 2.69 -4.57
C GLY A 170 -10.25 2.30 -5.80
N ALA A 171 -8.96 2.02 -5.67
CA ALA A 171 -8.18 1.41 -6.76
C ALA A 171 -8.75 0.05 -7.17
N THR A 172 -8.63 -0.29 -8.45
CA THR A 172 -9.01 -1.60 -9.01
C THR A 172 -7.90 -2.14 -9.92
N VAL A 173 -7.84 -3.47 -10.07
CA VAL A 173 -6.82 -4.10 -10.93
C VAL A 173 -6.97 -3.66 -12.39
N GLU A 174 -8.21 -3.53 -12.87
CA GLU A 174 -8.50 -3.19 -14.28
C GLU A 174 -8.09 -1.76 -14.64
N ARG A 175 -8.27 -0.83 -13.71
CA ARG A 175 -7.99 0.60 -13.95
C ARG A 175 -6.57 0.98 -13.57
N ASP A 176 -6.08 0.45 -12.45
CA ASP A 176 -4.86 0.94 -11.80
C ASP A 176 -3.70 -0.07 -11.91
N GLY A 177 -3.99 -1.29 -12.33
CA GLY A 177 -3.03 -2.38 -12.43
C GLY A 177 -2.83 -3.15 -11.12
N ALA A 178 -2.35 -4.37 -11.23
CA ALA A 178 -2.20 -5.27 -10.09
C ALA A 178 -1.17 -4.75 -9.06
N ILE A 179 -0.06 -4.14 -9.51
CA ILE A 179 0.97 -3.60 -8.62
C ILE A 179 0.37 -2.52 -7.72
N ALA A 180 -0.35 -1.54 -8.29
CA ALA A 180 -0.99 -0.48 -7.54
C ALA A 180 -2.03 -1.01 -6.55
N TYR A 181 -2.89 -1.92 -7.02
CA TYR A 181 -3.96 -2.52 -6.22
C TYR A 181 -3.42 -3.29 -5.02
N TYR A 182 -2.47 -4.20 -5.23
CA TYR A 182 -1.95 -5.02 -4.13
C TYR A 182 -0.98 -4.29 -3.22
N THR A 183 -0.30 -3.24 -3.68
CA THR A 183 0.43 -2.33 -2.79
C THR A 183 -0.53 -1.59 -1.88
N GLN A 184 -1.63 -1.03 -2.41
CA GLN A 184 -2.65 -0.36 -1.60
C GLN A 184 -3.27 -1.31 -0.57
N TYR A 185 -3.81 -2.45 -1.03
CA TYR A 185 -4.53 -3.34 -0.13
C TYR A 185 -3.62 -4.08 0.84
N GLY A 186 -2.39 -4.42 0.46
CA GLY A 186 -1.38 -4.93 1.38
C GLY A 186 -1.07 -3.95 2.51
N ALA A 187 -0.84 -2.68 2.17
CA ALA A 187 -0.63 -1.62 3.14
C ALA A 187 -1.87 -1.38 4.01
N MET A 188 -3.06 -1.47 3.44
CA MET A 188 -4.32 -1.25 4.16
C MET A 188 -4.73 -2.43 5.05
N VAL A 189 -4.35 -3.68 4.73
CA VAL A 189 -4.47 -4.81 5.69
C VAL A 189 -3.71 -4.45 6.95
N ASP A 190 -2.44 -4.10 6.81
CA ASP A 190 -1.58 -3.79 7.96
C ASP A 190 -2.00 -2.50 8.68
N GLY A 191 -2.22 -1.42 7.92
CA GLY A 191 -2.48 -0.10 8.49
C GLY A 191 -3.86 0.02 9.14
N ALA A 192 -4.91 -0.47 8.49
CA ALA A 192 -6.31 -0.25 8.91
C ALA A 192 -7.16 -1.52 9.02
N GLY A 193 -6.59 -2.69 8.78
CA GLY A 193 -7.30 -3.97 8.81
C GLY A 193 -8.27 -4.17 7.65
N LEU A 194 -8.17 -3.36 6.58
CA LEU A 194 -9.01 -3.52 5.40
C LEU A 194 -8.60 -4.81 4.66
N ARG A 195 -9.58 -5.68 4.39
CA ARG A 195 -9.37 -7.03 3.85
C ARG A 195 -8.65 -8.01 4.80
N ALA A 196 -8.42 -7.67 6.08
CA ALA A 196 -7.89 -8.64 7.04
C ALA A 196 -8.80 -9.88 7.19
N TRP A 197 -10.09 -9.75 6.92
CA TRP A 197 -11.06 -10.84 6.89
C TRP A 197 -10.88 -11.82 5.71
N ASP A 198 -10.08 -11.47 4.73
CA ASP A 198 -9.75 -12.31 3.58
C ASP A 198 -8.48 -13.15 3.83
N VAL A 199 -7.81 -12.92 4.95
CA VAL A 199 -6.55 -13.61 5.31
C VAL A 199 -6.79 -14.61 6.42
N ALA A 200 -6.34 -15.85 6.22
CA ALA A 200 -6.49 -16.91 7.21
C ALA A 200 -5.67 -16.61 8.50
N PRO A 201 -6.17 -17.00 9.69
CA PRO A 201 -5.51 -16.70 10.97
C PRO A 201 -4.05 -17.15 11.04
N HIS A 202 -3.72 -18.36 10.54
CA HIS A 202 -2.34 -18.86 10.53
C HIS A 202 -1.39 -17.98 9.71
N ASN A 203 -1.88 -17.36 8.61
CA ASN A 203 -1.10 -16.40 7.83
C ASN A 203 -0.91 -15.09 8.57
N ILE A 204 -1.93 -14.63 9.32
CA ILE A 204 -1.81 -13.44 10.17
C ILE A 204 -0.72 -13.66 11.21
N GLU A 205 -0.78 -14.78 11.93
CA GLU A 205 0.21 -15.15 12.94
C GLU A 205 1.63 -15.23 12.36
N GLU A 206 1.79 -15.88 11.22
CA GLU A 206 3.10 -16.06 10.57
C GLU A 206 3.69 -14.73 10.09
N VAL A 207 2.91 -13.85 9.46
CA VAL A 207 3.39 -12.53 9.01
C VAL A 207 3.82 -11.67 10.20
N LEU A 208 3.01 -11.64 11.26
CA LEU A 208 3.33 -10.86 12.46
C LEU A 208 4.51 -11.45 13.25
N ARG A 209 4.73 -12.76 13.18
CA ARG A 209 5.92 -13.43 13.75
C ARG A 209 7.19 -13.06 12.99
N ARG A 210 7.14 -13.03 11.64
CA ARG A 210 8.31 -12.66 10.80
C ARG A 210 8.66 -11.17 10.90
N HIS A 211 7.65 -10.35 10.87
CA HIS A 211 7.78 -8.90 10.87
C HIS A 211 6.87 -8.31 11.95
N PRO A 212 7.32 -8.32 13.23
CA PRO A 212 6.48 -7.86 14.33
C PRO A 212 6.04 -6.41 14.17
N ARG A 213 4.82 -6.12 14.63
CA ARG A 213 4.39 -4.75 14.85
C ARG A 213 4.96 -4.32 16.20
N GLY A 214 5.99 -3.49 16.19
CA GLY A 214 6.59 -2.98 17.41
C GLY A 214 5.60 -2.18 18.27
N PRO A 215 5.88 -2.01 19.55
CA PRO A 215 5.04 -1.22 20.45
C PRO A 215 4.91 0.21 19.89
N GLY A 216 3.66 0.70 19.82
CA GLY A 216 3.38 2.03 19.30
C GLY A 216 3.27 2.13 17.78
N PHE A 217 3.21 1.03 17.04
CA PHE A 217 3.03 1.03 15.59
C PHE A 217 1.83 1.89 15.14
N LYS A 218 0.65 1.68 15.76
CA LYS A 218 -0.58 2.43 15.42
C LYS A 218 -0.39 3.94 15.63
N ARG A 219 0.29 4.32 16.72
CA ARG A 219 0.61 5.73 17.00
C ARG A 219 1.57 6.30 15.96
N GLY A 220 2.69 5.62 15.72
CA GLY A 220 3.70 6.08 14.76
C GLY A 220 3.15 6.22 13.33
N LEU A 221 2.35 5.23 12.87
CA LEU A 221 1.67 5.33 11.57
C LEU A 221 0.66 6.49 11.54
N SER A 222 -0.08 6.71 12.62
CA SER A 222 -1.00 7.86 12.73
C SER A 222 -0.25 9.19 12.70
N ASP A 223 0.91 9.28 13.34
CA ASP A 223 1.75 10.50 13.34
C ASP A 223 2.26 10.81 11.92
N ILE A 224 2.68 9.79 11.16
CA ILE A 224 3.07 9.91 9.74
C ILE A 224 1.88 10.43 8.91
N ILE A 225 0.70 9.82 9.04
CA ILE A 225 -0.51 10.24 8.33
C ILE A 225 -0.85 11.71 8.66
N ILE A 226 -0.72 12.12 9.90
CA ILE A 226 -0.98 13.50 10.33
C ILE A 226 0.04 14.46 9.74
N ALA A 227 1.32 14.09 9.71
CA ALA A 227 2.40 14.91 9.13
C ALA A 227 2.17 15.12 7.63
N GLU A 228 1.92 14.05 6.88
CA GLU A 228 1.65 14.12 5.44
C GLU A 228 0.33 14.86 5.13
N ALA A 229 -0.70 14.71 5.97
CA ALA A 229 -1.94 15.48 5.84
C ALA A 229 -1.73 16.98 6.07
N ARG A 230 -0.74 17.38 6.85
CA ARG A 230 -0.34 18.78 7.04
C ARG A 230 0.52 19.29 5.88
N ALA A 231 1.37 18.44 5.31
CA ALA A 231 2.21 18.79 4.17
C ALA A 231 1.39 19.14 2.92
N VAL A 232 0.34 18.34 2.64
CA VAL A 232 -0.58 18.55 1.52
C VAL A 232 -2.03 18.52 2.05
N PRO A 233 -2.54 19.60 2.68
CA PRO A 233 -3.86 19.59 3.33
C PRO A 233 -5.01 19.28 2.36
N GLU A 234 -4.86 19.69 1.10
CA GLU A 234 -5.84 19.44 0.04
C GLU A 234 -5.54 18.16 -0.77
N GLY A 235 -4.59 17.35 -0.29
CA GLY A 235 -4.21 16.07 -0.88
C GLY A 235 -5.00 14.88 -0.35
N ARG A 236 -4.59 13.69 -0.81
CA ARG A 236 -5.23 12.41 -0.47
C ARG A 236 -5.17 12.11 1.03
N PHE A 237 -4.02 12.29 1.69
CA PHE A 237 -3.91 12.09 3.15
C PHE A 237 -4.64 13.16 3.95
N GLY A 238 -4.68 14.43 3.48
CA GLY A 238 -5.51 15.47 4.06
C GLY A 238 -7.01 15.10 4.05
N LEU A 239 -7.47 14.52 2.93
CA LEU A 239 -8.84 14.02 2.80
C LEU A 239 -9.06 12.76 3.66
N ALA A 240 -8.19 11.75 3.56
CA ALA A 240 -8.32 10.49 4.30
C ALA A 240 -8.36 10.73 5.82
N ARG A 241 -7.51 11.64 6.33
CA ARG A 241 -7.52 12.03 7.74
C ARG A 241 -8.86 12.65 8.15
N ARG A 242 -9.43 13.57 7.34
CA ARG A 242 -10.76 14.16 7.58
C ARG A 242 -11.88 13.11 7.56
N CYS A 243 -11.68 12.02 6.81
CA CYS A 243 -12.60 10.88 6.72
C CYS A 243 -12.31 9.76 7.74
N GLY A 244 -11.49 10.01 8.78
CA GLY A 244 -11.30 9.08 9.90
C GLY A 244 -10.19 8.05 9.72
N MET A 245 -9.22 8.25 8.83
CA MET A 245 -8.13 7.28 8.58
C MET A 245 -7.34 6.95 9.87
N THR A 246 -7.02 7.92 10.71
CA THR A 246 -6.31 7.67 11.97
C THR A 246 -7.14 6.82 12.94
N LEU A 247 -8.45 7.01 12.99
CA LEU A 247 -9.33 6.13 13.76
C LEU A 247 -9.31 4.71 13.20
N ALA A 248 -9.36 4.56 11.87
CA ALA A 248 -9.27 3.25 11.23
C ALA A 248 -7.98 2.51 11.57
N VAL A 249 -6.83 3.22 11.65
CA VAL A 249 -5.55 2.68 12.09
C VAL A 249 -5.64 2.15 13.53
N HIS A 250 -6.20 2.91 14.46
CA HIS A 250 -6.36 2.46 15.84
C HIS A 250 -7.32 1.28 15.98
N MET A 251 -8.30 1.18 15.09
CA MET A 251 -9.26 0.08 15.06
C MET A 251 -8.77 -1.15 14.28
N ALA A 252 -7.57 -1.16 13.71
CA ALA A 252 -7.02 -2.33 13.03
C ALA A 252 -6.98 -3.53 13.99
N PRO A 253 -7.37 -4.76 13.54
CA PRO A 253 -7.58 -5.92 14.41
C PRO A 253 -6.27 -6.62 14.83
N PHE A 254 -5.17 -5.91 14.81
CA PHE A 254 -3.85 -6.41 15.18
C PHE A 254 -3.32 -5.67 16.41
N ASP A 255 -2.62 -6.40 17.28
CA ASP A 255 -1.92 -5.82 18.41
C ASP A 255 -0.69 -5.00 17.96
N SER A 256 -0.32 -4.00 18.77
CA SER A 256 0.84 -3.13 18.52
C SER A 256 1.44 -2.62 19.81
#